data_bbc42021ebf60039c307f98df258a9ed
#
_entry.id   bbc42021ebf60039c307f98df258a9ed
#
_cell.length_a   1.000
_cell.length_b   1.000
_cell.length_c   1.000
_cell.angle_alpha   90.00
_cell.angle_beta   90.00
_cell.angle_gamma   90.00
#
_symmetry.space_group_name_H-M   'P 1'
#
loop_
_entity.id
_entity.type
_entity.pdbx_description
1 polymer ?
#
loop_
_entity_poly.entity_id
_entity_poly.type
_entity_poly.pdbx_seq_one_letter_code
_entity_poly.pdbx_strand_id
1 'polypeptide(L)'
;MKRMLQSLTLLAAVLVPGLASAYDYPTVDRVEYVHTCMRDNPGQAQEMIYKCSCTIDAIAKQMSYEDFVESSTAAYAYTIGGERGETVRAYTPAKQMADHFREVQARAKKSCFIR
;
A
#
# COMPACT_ATOMS: atom_id res chain seq x y z
N MET A 1 20.67 -43.01 49.99
CA MET A 1 21.27 -42.28 48.85
C MET A 1 20.25 -42.27 47.71
N LYS A 2 19.43 -41.23 47.66
CA LYS A 2 18.48 -41.05 46.57
C LYS A 2 19.01 -39.95 45.69
N ARG A 3 19.45 -40.30 44.50
CA ARG A 3 19.87 -39.36 43.47
C ARG A 3 18.64 -38.77 42.85
N MET A 4 18.34 -37.52 43.19
CA MET A 4 17.35 -36.73 42.47
C MET A 4 17.92 -36.35 41.09
N LEU A 5 17.43 -37.02 40.05
CA LEU A 5 17.60 -36.52 38.69
C LEU A 5 16.67 -35.30 38.53
N GLN A 6 17.22 -34.12 38.57
CA GLN A 6 16.52 -32.92 38.14
C GLN A 6 16.58 -32.90 36.62
N SER A 7 15.46 -33.25 36.03
CA SER A 7 15.22 -33.03 34.58
C SER A 7 15.07 -31.56 34.31
N LEU A 8 16.13 -30.97 33.80
CA LEU A 8 16.14 -29.59 33.31
C LEU A 8 15.47 -29.57 31.94
N THR A 9 14.16 -29.35 31.93
CA THR A 9 13.44 -29.08 30.69
C THR A 9 13.80 -27.69 30.20
N LEU A 10 14.72 -27.61 29.26
CA LEU A 10 14.98 -26.40 28.50
C LEU A 10 13.74 -26.09 27.65
N LEU A 11 12.97 -25.12 28.09
CA LEU A 11 11.91 -24.51 27.32
C LEU A 11 12.57 -23.65 26.23
N ALA A 12 12.82 -24.22 25.05
CA ALA A 12 13.26 -23.47 23.90
C ALA A 12 12.10 -22.57 23.45
N ALA A 13 12.13 -21.30 23.87
CA ALA A 13 11.27 -20.27 23.34
C ALA A 13 11.64 -20.07 21.86
N VAL A 14 10.87 -20.69 20.97
CA VAL A 14 10.94 -20.43 19.53
C VAL A 14 10.44 -19.00 19.34
N LEU A 15 11.37 -18.05 19.27
CA LEU A 15 11.11 -16.72 18.73
C LEU A 15 10.75 -16.91 17.24
N VAL A 16 9.46 -17.03 16.95
CA VAL A 16 8.96 -16.88 15.60
C VAL A 16 9.14 -15.40 15.29
N PRO A 17 10.07 -15.00 14.38
CA PRO A 17 10.08 -13.65 13.89
C PRO A 17 8.72 -13.44 13.24
N GLY A 18 7.88 -12.60 13.84
CA GLY A 18 6.68 -12.16 13.21
C GLY A 18 7.08 -11.60 11.87
N LEU A 19 6.69 -12.30 10.79
CA LEU A 19 6.76 -11.78 9.45
C LEU A 19 5.89 -10.51 9.47
N ALA A 20 6.55 -9.37 9.71
CA ALA A 20 5.96 -8.09 9.38
C ALA A 20 5.73 -8.15 7.88
N SER A 21 4.54 -8.55 7.47
CA SER A 21 4.07 -8.48 6.10
C SER A 21 3.94 -6.99 5.77
N ALA A 22 5.07 -6.34 5.54
CA ALA A 22 5.08 -5.18 4.69
C ALA A 22 4.69 -5.71 3.32
N TYR A 23 3.51 -5.36 2.85
CA TYR A 23 3.09 -5.71 1.51
C TYR A 23 4.14 -5.19 0.54
N ASP A 24 4.95 -6.12 0.01
CA ASP A 24 6.14 -5.77 -0.75
C ASP A 24 5.75 -5.45 -2.19
N TYR A 25 5.59 -4.16 -2.45
CA TYR A 25 5.33 -3.68 -3.81
C TYR A 25 6.62 -3.71 -4.62
N PRO A 26 6.57 -4.16 -5.88
CA PRO A 26 7.73 -4.09 -6.77
C PRO A 26 8.30 -2.68 -6.86
N THR A 27 9.62 -2.57 -6.95
CA THR A 27 10.29 -1.27 -7.01
C THR A 27 9.80 -0.42 -8.18
N VAL A 28 9.54 -1.03 -9.33
CA VAL A 28 9.05 -0.30 -10.51
C VAL A 28 7.71 0.38 -10.24
N ASP A 29 6.77 -0.30 -9.58
CA ASP A 29 5.46 0.28 -9.25
C ASP A 29 5.58 1.41 -8.23
N ARG A 30 6.49 1.29 -7.27
CA ARG A 30 6.80 2.37 -6.32
C ARG A 30 7.34 3.60 -7.05
N VAL A 31 8.27 3.42 -7.98
CA VAL A 31 8.86 4.50 -8.78
C VAL A 31 7.80 5.16 -9.65
N GLU A 32 6.97 4.38 -10.35
CA GLU A 32 5.87 4.90 -11.18
C GLU A 32 4.86 5.70 -10.35
N TYR A 33 4.51 5.20 -9.16
CA TYR A 33 3.64 5.93 -8.24
C TYR A 33 4.25 7.28 -7.84
N VAL A 34 5.52 7.30 -7.46
CA VAL A 34 6.22 8.54 -7.07
C VAL A 34 6.23 9.54 -8.22
N HIS A 35 6.53 9.10 -9.43
CA HIS A 35 6.50 9.96 -10.62
C HIS A 35 5.12 10.56 -10.86
N THR A 36 4.09 9.75 -10.81
CA THR A 36 2.70 10.20 -10.99
C THR A 36 2.29 11.16 -9.87
N CYS A 37 2.60 10.82 -8.63
CA CYS A 37 2.32 11.65 -7.47
C CYS A 37 2.98 13.04 -7.58
N MET A 38 4.24 13.11 -8.00
CA MET A 38 4.97 14.36 -8.18
C MET A 38 4.39 15.21 -9.32
N ARG A 39 3.97 14.59 -10.40
CA ARG A 39 3.30 15.28 -11.51
C ARG A 39 1.97 15.89 -11.08
N ASP A 40 1.20 15.14 -10.30
CA ASP A 40 -0.15 15.53 -9.88
C ASP A 40 -0.14 16.50 -8.67
N ASN A 41 1.00 16.59 -7.98
CA ASN A 41 1.20 17.48 -6.82
C ASN A 41 2.47 18.31 -7.03
N PRO A 42 2.41 19.37 -7.84
CA PRO A 42 3.60 20.18 -8.15
C PRO A 42 4.15 20.87 -6.89
N GLY A 43 5.48 20.91 -6.78
CA GLY A 43 6.21 21.51 -5.67
C GLY A 43 7.72 21.41 -5.89
N GLN A 44 8.50 21.68 -4.85
CA GLN A 44 9.94 21.45 -4.92
C GLN A 44 10.23 19.97 -5.13
N ALA A 45 10.97 19.62 -6.18
CA ALA A 45 11.22 18.24 -6.58
C ALA A 45 11.76 17.39 -5.42
N GLN A 46 12.76 17.92 -4.68
CA GLN A 46 13.35 17.21 -3.56
C GLN A 46 12.36 16.93 -2.43
N GLU A 47 11.52 17.89 -2.08
CA GLU A 47 10.49 17.73 -1.07
C GLU A 47 9.42 16.74 -1.52
N MET A 48 9.00 16.83 -2.77
CA MET A 48 7.95 15.97 -3.31
C MET A 48 8.39 14.52 -3.46
N ILE A 49 9.68 14.24 -3.76
CA ILE A 49 10.20 12.87 -3.75
C ILE A 49 9.96 12.23 -2.38
N TYR A 50 10.30 12.91 -1.28
CA TYR A 50 10.10 12.36 0.07
C TYR A 50 8.62 12.20 0.41
N LYS A 51 7.78 13.18 0.13
CA LYS A 51 6.35 13.12 0.40
C LYS A 51 5.66 12.02 -0.41
N CYS A 52 5.96 11.90 -1.69
CA CYS A 52 5.38 10.87 -2.56
C CYS A 52 5.88 9.46 -2.23
N SER A 53 7.16 9.32 -1.84
CA SER A 53 7.70 8.05 -1.34
C SER A 53 7.04 7.64 -0.02
N CYS A 54 6.88 8.57 0.92
CA CYS A 54 6.12 8.35 2.16
C CYS A 54 4.69 7.89 1.84
N THR A 55 4.06 8.49 0.84
CA THR A 55 2.67 8.16 0.49
C THR A 55 2.52 6.73 -0.01
N ILE A 56 3.37 6.26 -0.92
CA ILE A 56 3.29 4.88 -1.40
C ILE A 56 3.63 3.88 -0.28
N ASP A 57 4.56 4.21 0.61
CA ASP A 57 4.87 3.38 1.78
C ASP A 57 3.67 3.30 2.74
N ALA A 58 2.96 4.40 2.94
CA ALA A 58 1.75 4.43 3.76
C ALA A 58 0.59 3.64 3.14
N ILE A 59 0.46 3.66 1.81
CA ILE A 59 -0.51 2.82 1.08
C ILE A 59 -0.14 1.35 1.24
N ALA A 60 1.13 0.98 1.05
CA ALA A 60 1.62 -0.38 1.17
C ALA A 60 1.45 -1.00 2.56
N LYS A 61 1.28 -0.19 3.59
CA LYS A 61 0.92 -0.66 4.95
C LYS A 61 -0.56 -0.97 5.13
N GLN A 62 -1.41 -0.48 4.24
CA GLN A 62 -2.87 -0.55 4.37
C GLN A 62 -3.52 -1.50 3.37
N MET A 63 -2.89 -1.81 2.26
CA MET A 63 -3.44 -2.70 1.25
C MET A 63 -2.37 -3.59 0.62
N SER A 64 -2.76 -4.81 0.25
CA SER A 64 -1.90 -5.74 -0.44
C SER A 64 -1.49 -5.20 -1.81
N TYR A 65 -0.42 -5.74 -2.40
CA TYR A 65 -0.04 -5.35 -3.75
C TYR A 65 -1.12 -5.71 -4.78
N GLU A 66 -1.77 -6.86 -4.62
CA GLU A 66 -2.88 -7.27 -5.49
C GLU A 66 -4.05 -6.28 -5.42
N ASP A 67 -4.50 -5.95 -4.21
CA ASP A 67 -5.56 -4.95 -4.01
C ASP A 67 -5.16 -3.58 -4.57
N PHE A 68 -3.89 -3.19 -4.41
CA PHE A 68 -3.37 -1.94 -4.96
C PHE A 68 -3.46 -1.93 -6.49
N VAL A 69 -3.03 -3.00 -7.17
CA VAL A 69 -3.08 -3.08 -8.64
C VAL A 69 -4.52 -3.01 -9.14
N GLU A 70 -5.41 -3.79 -8.55
CA GLU A 70 -6.82 -3.82 -8.95
C GLU A 70 -7.51 -2.47 -8.69
N SER A 71 -7.37 -1.95 -7.49
CA SER A 71 -8.06 -0.73 -7.04
C SER A 71 -7.52 0.53 -7.73
N SER A 72 -6.21 0.64 -7.91
CA SER A 72 -5.60 1.76 -8.62
C SER A 72 -5.94 1.75 -10.11
N THR A 73 -5.97 0.56 -10.71
CA THR A 73 -6.40 0.39 -12.11
C THR A 73 -7.86 0.80 -12.28
N ALA A 74 -8.74 0.39 -11.39
CA ALA A 74 -10.13 0.81 -11.38
C ALA A 74 -10.25 2.34 -11.23
N ALA A 75 -9.51 2.94 -10.30
CA ALA A 75 -9.51 4.38 -10.09
C ALA A 75 -9.02 5.14 -11.33
N TYR A 76 -7.97 4.65 -11.99
CA TYR A 76 -7.47 5.24 -13.23
C TYR A 76 -8.50 5.12 -14.35
N ALA A 77 -9.13 3.95 -14.52
CA ALA A 77 -10.13 3.72 -15.54
C ALA A 77 -11.34 4.68 -15.45
N TYR A 78 -11.68 5.13 -14.24
CA TYR A 78 -12.71 6.17 -14.02
C TYR A 78 -12.34 7.53 -14.60
N THR A 79 -11.07 7.81 -14.86
CA THR A 79 -10.61 9.07 -15.47
C THR A 79 -10.70 9.03 -17.00
N ILE A 80 -10.93 7.86 -17.60
CA ILE A 80 -11.05 7.71 -19.05
C ILE A 80 -12.39 8.29 -19.50
N GLY A 81 -12.33 9.20 -20.46
CA GLY A 81 -13.53 9.78 -21.06
C GLY A 81 -14.19 8.87 -22.11
N GLY A 82 -15.38 9.26 -22.57
CA GLY A 82 -16.11 8.59 -23.65
C GLY A 82 -16.71 7.23 -23.26
N GLU A 83 -17.13 6.46 -24.27
CA GLU A 83 -17.84 5.19 -24.09
C GLU A 83 -17.05 4.15 -23.32
N ARG A 84 -15.71 4.10 -23.48
CA ARG A 84 -14.86 3.16 -22.77
C ARG A 84 -14.87 3.40 -21.26
N GLY A 85 -14.82 4.65 -20.84
CA GLY A 85 -14.91 5.02 -19.43
C GLY A 85 -16.32 4.78 -18.88
N GLU A 86 -17.35 4.94 -19.69
CA GLU A 86 -18.74 4.71 -19.29
C GLU A 86 -19.00 3.24 -18.94
N THR A 87 -18.44 2.31 -19.70
CA THR A 87 -18.52 0.87 -19.39
C THR A 87 -17.93 0.56 -18.01
N VAL A 88 -16.77 1.14 -17.66
CA VAL A 88 -16.17 0.95 -16.35
C VAL A 88 -17.01 1.57 -15.25
N ARG A 89 -17.54 2.77 -15.47
CA ARG A 89 -18.40 3.47 -14.49
C ARG A 89 -19.72 2.75 -14.24
N ALA A 90 -20.21 1.99 -15.20
CA ALA A 90 -21.41 1.16 -15.03
C ALA A 90 -21.18 -0.09 -14.20
N TYR A 91 -19.94 -0.52 -14.01
CA TYR A 91 -19.60 -1.72 -13.26
C TYR A 91 -19.41 -1.40 -11.77
N THR A 92 -20.40 -1.76 -10.97
CA THR A 92 -20.42 -1.43 -9.52
C THR A 92 -19.19 -1.89 -8.73
N PRO A 93 -18.64 -3.11 -8.91
CA PRO A 93 -17.41 -3.50 -8.20
C PRO A 93 -16.21 -2.60 -8.50
N ALA A 94 -16.05 -2.13 -9.74
CA ALA A 94 -15.00 -1.20 -10.11
C ALA A 94 -15.13 0.14 -9.37
N LYS A 95 -16.37 0.60 -9.17
CA LYS A 95 -16.63 1.80 -8.37
C LYS A 95 -16.18 1.63 -6.92
N GLN A 96 -16.54 0.52 -6.30
CA GLN A 96 -16.14 0.24 -4.91
C GLN A 96 -14.63 0.15 -4.74
N MET A 97 -13.93 -0.53 -5.65
CA MET A 97 -12.47 -0.60 -5.65
C MET A 97 -11.84 0.78 -5.84
N ALA A 98 -12.33 1.57 -6.79
CA ALA A 98 -11.84 2.92 -7.04
C ALA A 98 -12.03 3.84 -5.82
N ASP A 99 -13.18 3.79 -5.19
CA ASP A 99 -13.50 4.60 -4.01
C ASP A 99 -12.62 4.18 -2.83
N HIS A 100 -12.43 2.88 -2.60
CA HIS A 100 -11.53 2.37 -1.56
C HIS A 100 -10.09 2.84 -1.78
N PHE A 101 -9.57 2.73 -2.99
CA PHE A 101 -8.22 3.22 -3.30
C PHE A 101 -8.08 4.72 -3.03
N ARG A 102 -9.05 5.52 -3.46
CA ARG A 102 -9.04 6.97 -3.23
C ARG A 102 -9.03 7.34 -1.74
N GLU A 103 -9.78 6.61 -0.93
CA GLU A 103 -9.80 6.82 0.52
C GLU A 103 -8.46 6.48 1.16
N VAL A 104 -7.88 5.33 0.84
CA VAL A 104 -6.55 4.93 1.33
C VAL A 104 -5.50 5.95 0.90
N GLN A 105 -5.52 6.33 -0.38
CA GLN A 105 -4.59 7.32 -0.93
C GLN A 105 -4.73 8.69 -0.25
N ALA A 106 -5.95 9.16 -0.01
CA ALA A 106 -6.20 10.44 0.65
C ALA A 106 -5.65 10.45 2.08
N ARG A 107 -5.88 9.38 2.85
CA ARG A 107 -5.30 9.25 4.19
C ARG A 107 -3.78 9.21 4.17
N ALA A 108 -3.20 8.46 3.24
CA ALA A 108 -1.76 8.37 3.06
C ALA A 108 -1.13 9.72 2.68
N LYS A 109 -1.72 10.44 1.73
CA LYS A 109 -1.29 11.80 1.36
C LYS A 109 -1.33 12.75 2.56
N LYS A 110 -2.41 12.74 3.31
CA LYS A 110 -2.56 13.57 4.50
C LYS A 110 -1.50 13.27 5.55
N SER A 111 -1.20 12.00 5.80
CA SER A 111 -0.17 11.59 6.76
C SER A 111 1.25 11.96 6.31
N CYS A 112 1.45 12.14 5.00
CA CYS A 112 2.73 12.51 4.38
C CYS A 112 2.79 14.01 4.00
N PHE A 113 1.89 14.84 4.54
CA PHE A 113 1.86 16.30 4.35
C PHE A 113 1.67 16.76 2.89
N ILE A 114 1.00 15.96 2.06
CA ILE A 114 0.49 16.39 0.76
C ILE A 114 -0.93 16.93 0.96
N ARG A 115 -1.14 18.17 0.54
CA ARG A 115 -2.44 18.88 0.65
C ARG A 115 -3.22 18.78 -0.66
#